data_0d7cab71faae672341546e54d117733d
#
_entry.id   0d7cab71faae672341546e54d117733d
#
_cell.length_a   1.000
_cell.length_b   1.000
_cell.length_c   1.000
_cell.angle_alpha   90.00
_cell.angle_beta   90.00
_cell.angle_gamma   90.00
#
_symmetry.space_group_name_H-M   'P 1'
#
loop_
_entity.id
_entity.type
_entity.pdbx_description
1 polymer ?
#
loop_
_entity_poly.entity_id
_entity_poly.type
_entity_poly.pdbx_seq_one_letter_code
_entity_poly.pdbx_strand_id
1 'polypeptide(L)'
;MNIHFFGCIAIAWAVSTHAVGQTSPTPDTNAPKGEVLKFSFEQSRVFPGTYRDYWVYVPAQYTPDKPACVYVNQDGIQWQAPAVFDQLIHAKEMPVTIGVFVMPGRVKAASTNNALDRFNRSYEYDGLGDNYARFLLDELLPDVESKRTSDGRAIRLSTNGNDRAIGGSSSGAICAFTAAWERPDAFSRVFSAIGTYVGLRGGDRYSTLVRKTEPKPIRIFLQDGTNDLNIYGGDWWMANQAMERALTFAGYEVQHVWGEGGHSGAHGTQVFPDAIRWLWKDWPRPVGKGAGSTQLKDILIPGEEWELVSDGYRLTEGPVANAKGEVFFTDIPASKSYKISLEGKIS
;
A
#
# COMPACT_ATOMS: atom_id res chain seq x y z
N MET A 1 29.43 -3.71 -61.74
CA MET A 1 28.62 -4.53 -60.82
C MET A 1 29.20 -4.30 -59.41
N ASN A 2 28.75 -3.24 -58.73
CA ASN A 2 29.27 -2.82 -57.40
C ASN A 2 28.36 -3.31 -56.32
N ILE A 3 28.87 -4.21 -55.49
CA ILE A 3 28.18 -4.77 -54.35
C ILE A 3 28.53 -3.89 -53.12
N HIS A 4 27.51 -3.19 -52.56
CA HIS A 4 27.66 -2.42 -51.34
C HIS A 4 27.32 -3.34 -50.16
N PHE A 5 28.30 -3.58 -49.27
CA PHE A 5 28.11 -4.20 -47.99
C PHE A 5 27.52 -3.18 -46.99
N PHE A 6 26.33 -3.39 -46.53
CA PHE A 6 25.79 -2.68 -45.35
C PHE A 6 26.22 -3.43 -44.08
N GLY A 7 27.10 -2.81 -43.31
CA GLY A 7 27.47 -3.30 -42.01
C GLY A 7 26.40 -2.96 -40.97
N CYS A 8 25.76 -3.97 -40.38
CA CYS A 8 24.89 -3.83 -39.20
C CYS A 8 25.76 -3.58 -37.98
N ILE A 9 25.69 -2.38 -37.40
CA ILE A 9 26.25 -2.10 -36.06
C ILE A 9 25.22 -2.56 -35.03
N ALA A 10 25.50 -3.67 -34.36
CA ALA A 10 24.76 -4.09 -33.20
C ALA A 10 25.23 -3.30 -31.98
N ILE A 11 24.42 -2.36 -31.51
CA ILE A 11 24.64 -1.68 -30.24
C ILE A 11 24.15 -2.59 -29.12
N ALA A 12 25.08 -3.28 -28.46
CA ALA A 12 24.79 -4.04 -27.27
C ALA A 12 24.62 -3.09 -26.08
N TRP A 13 23.41 -2.92 -25.60
CA TRP A 13 23.15 -2.28 -24.31
C TRP A 13 23.54 -3.25 -23.19
N ALA A 14 24.66 -3.01 -22.55
CA ALA A 14 25.05 -3.69 -21.34
C ALA A 14 24.17 -3.19 -20.19
N VAL A 15 23.17 -3.98 -19.81
CA VAL A 15 22.44 -3.78 -18.56
C VAL A 15 23.36 -4.20 -17.42
N SER A 16 24.04 -3.24 -16.80
CA SER A 16 24.81 -3.48 -15.58
C SER A 16 23.85 -3.76 -14.43
N THR A 17 23.61 -5.02 -14.13
CA THR A 17 23.00 -5.44 -12.87
C THR A 17 24.04 -5.24 -11.76
N HIS A 18 24.01 -4.07 -11.13
CA HIS A 18 24.74 -3.89 -9.87
C HIS A 18 23.97 -4.59 -8.77
N ALA A 19 24.34 -5.82 -8.48
CA ALA A 19 24.04 -6.45 -7.21
C ALA A 19 24.83 -5.70 -6.13
N VAL A 20 24.25 -4.67 -5.55
CA VAL A 20 24.81 -4.02 -4.36
C VAL A 20 24.56 -4.96 -3.20
N GLY A 21 25.55 -5.76 -2.89
CA GLY A 21 25.65 -6.43 -1.60
C GLY A 21 25.87 -5.37 -0.52
N GLN A 22 24.80 -4.70 -0.08
CA GLN A 22 24.87 -3.83 1.07
C GLN A 22 24.88 -4.72 2.32
N THR A 23 26.05 -4.82 2.95
CA THR A 23 26.16 -5.22 4.34
C THR A 23 25.35 -4.21 5.15
N SER A 24 24.27 -4.64 5.79
CA SER A 24 23.53 -3.79 6.75
C SER A 24 24.54 -3.18 7.72
N PRO A 25 24.60 -1.86 7.90
CA PRO A 25 25.52 -1.25 8.81
C PRO A 25 25.32 -1.84 10.22
N THR A 26 26.40 -2.10 10.93
CA THR A 26 26.34 -2.56 12.31
C THR A 26 25.50 -1.56 13.11
N PRO A 27 24.49 -2.01 13.89
CA PRO A 27 23.65 -1.10 14.66
C PRO A 27 24.49 -0.19 15.56
N ASP A 28 24.22 1.12 15.52
CA ASP A 28 24.87 2.06 16.43
C ASP A 28 24.32 1.85 17.85
N THR A 29 25.17 1.39 18.74
CA THR A 29 24.79 1.15 20.15
C THR A 29 24.45 2.42 20.92
N ASN A 30 24.79 3.60 20.39
CA ASN A 30 24.49 4.91 20.97
C ASN A 30 23.15 5.49 20.52
N ALA A 31 22.44 4.86 19.57
CA ALA A 31 21.13 5.34 19.15
C ALA A 31 20.16 5.39 20.33
N PRO A 32 19.58 6.55 20.66
CA PRO A 32 18.62 6.68 21.74
C PRO A 32 17.40 5.79 21.49
N LYS A 33 17.02 5.02 22.49
CA LYS A 33 15.88 4.09 22.37
C LYS A 33 14.57 4.80 22.67
N GLY A 34 13.60 4.62 21.77
CA GLY A 34 12.22 5.02 21.99
C GLY A 34 11.51 4.08 22.98
N GLU A 35 10.32 4.47 23.40
CA GLU A 35 9.43 3.65 24.23
C GLU A 35 8.35 2.97 23.39
N VAL A 36 7.87 1.82 23.86
CA VAL A 36 6.75 1.09 23.28
C VAL A 36 5.66 0.94 24.32
N LEU A 37 4.50 1.51 24.05
CA LEU A 37 3.32 1.52 24.91
C LEU A 37 2.27 0.57 24.35
N LYS A 38 1.62 -0.24 25.18
CA LYS A 38 0.56 -1.16 24.77
C LYS A 38 -0.80 -0.65 25.21
N PHE A 39 -1.77 -0.71 24.29
CA PHE A 39 -3.17 -0.33 24.52
C PHE A 39 -4.12 -1.35 23.87
N SER A 40 -5.40 -1.24 24.21
CA SER A 40 -6.50 -2.00 23.59
C SER A 40 -7.56 -1.04 23.07
N PHE A 41 -8.21 -1.42 21.97
CA PHE A 41 -9.30 -0.66 21.36
C PHE A 41 -10.51 -1.58 21.15
N GLU A 42 -11.68 -1.20 21.71
CA GLU A 42 -12.88 -2.04 21.75
C GLU A 42 -14.13 -1.32 21.21
N GLN A 43 -14.03 -0.07 20.77
CA GLN A 43 -15.17 0.78 20.44
C GLN A 43 -15.26 1.10 18.94
N SER A 44 -14.84 0.16 18.07
CA SER A 44 -14.92 0.40 16.64
C SER A 44 -16.36 0.46 16.13
N ARG A 45 -16.69 1.52 15.41
CA ARG A 45 -17.94 1.68 14.67
C ARG A 45 -17.82 1.10 13.27
N VAL A 46 -16.61 1.14 12.67
CA VAL A 46 -16.35 0.55 11.36
C VAL A 46 -16.35 -0.97 11.43
N PHE A 47 -15.80 -1.54 12.52
CA PHE A 47 -15.78 -2.98 12.77
C PHE A 47 -16.46 -3.29 14.12
N PRO A 48 -17.79 -3.15 14.21
CA PRO A 48 -18.51 -3.22 15.48
C PRO A 48 -18.37 -4.58 16.16
N GLY A 49 -18.29 -4.56 17.50
CA GLY A 49 -18.15 -5.75 18.33
C GLY A 49 -16.74 -6.37 18.33
N THR A 50 -15.77 -5.74 17.67
CA THR A 50 -14.37 -6.21 17.71
C THR A 50 -13.60 -5.55 18.84
N TYR A 51 -12.66 -6.29 19.39
CA TYR A 51 -11.58 -5.77 20.23
C TYR A 51 -10.23 -6.10 19.62
N ARG A 52 -9.20 -5.29 19.90
CA ARG A 52 -7.83 -5.49 19.41
C ARG A 52 -6.82 -4.81 20.31
N ASP A 53 -5.62 -5.39 20.37
CA ASP A 53 -4.47 -4.75 20.94
C ASP A 53 -3.75 -3.92 19.89
N TYR A 54 -3.10 -2.84 20.32
CA TYR A 54 -2.16 -2.08 19.51
C TYR A 54 -1.01 -1.55 20.36
N TRP A 55 0.11 -1.27 19.71
CA TRP A 55 1.29 -0.69 20.33
C TRP A 55 1.62 0.63 19.68
N VAL A 56 2.08 1.57 20.49
CA VAL A 56 2.58 2.87 20.04
C VAL A 56 4.05 2.95 20.39
N TYR A 57 4.89 3.02 19.38
CA TYR A 57 6.31 3.34 19.53
C TYR A 57 6.48 4.85 19.43
N VAL A 58 7.14 5.44 20.42
CA VAL A 58 7.46 6.88 20.45
C VAL A 58 8.98 7.02 20.51
N PRO A 59 9.63 7.59 19.46
CA PRO A 59 11.08 7.73 19.46
C PRO A 59 11.56 8.71 20.55
N ALA A 60 12.78 8.50 21.05
CA ALA A 60 13.37 9.36 22.07
C ALA A 60 13.47 10.83 21.62
N GLN A 61 13.62 11.08 20.34
CA GLN A 61 13.72 12.42 19.74
C GLN A 61 12.37 13.13 19.59
N TYR A 62 11.26 12.47 19.90
CA TYR A 62 9.94 13.07 19.78
C TYR A 62 9.70 14.18 20.82
N THR A 63 9.16 15.30 20.37
CA THR A 63 8.64 16.37 21.22
C THR A 63 7.21 16.74 20.80
N PRO A 64 6.32 17.09 21.75
CA PRO A 64 4.92 17.39 21.42
C PRO A 64 4.70 18.73 20.73
N ASP A 65 5.75 19.53 20.54
CA ASP A 65 5.67 20.85 19.90
C ASP A 65 5.30 20.74 18.41
N LYS A 66 5.68 19.64 17.78
CA LYS A 66 5.39 19.35 16.38
C LYS A 66 4.72 17.98 16.25
N PRO A 67 3.67 17.86 15.41
CA PRO A 67 3.15 16.55 15.05
C PRO A 67 4.25 15.67 14.41
N ALA A 68 4.37 14.42 14.87
CA ALA A 68 5.31 13.47 14.32
C ALA A 68 4.80 12.88 13.00
N CYS A 69 5.72 12.43 12.14
CA CYS A 69 5.38 11.51 11.07
C CYS A 69 4.80 10.20 11.66
N VAL A 70 4.10 9.42 10.85
CA VAL A 70 3.42 8.20 11.31
C VAL A 70 3.80 7.01 10.45
N TYR A 71 4.04 5.87 11.08
CA TYR A 71 4.09 4.58 10.41
C TYR A 71 3.05 3.64 11.05
N VAL A 72 2.09 3.18 10.26
CA VAL A 72 1.09 2.20 10.71
C VAL A 72 1.47 0.82 10.19
N ASN A 73 1.46 -0.20 11.07
CA ASN A 73 1.71 -1.59 10.68
C ASN A 73 0.57 -2.51 11.13
N GLN A 74 0.14 -3.38 10.23
CA GLN A 74 -0.84 -4.42 10.50
C GLN A 74 -0.15 -5.63 11.16
N ASP A 75 -0.94 -6.43 11.92
CA ASP A 75 -0.47 -7.61 12.66
C ASP A 75 0.56 -7.30 13.78
N GLY A 76 0.50 -6.10 14.36
CA GLY A 76 1.35 -5.71 15.47
C GLY A 76 2.79 -5.37 15.06
N ILE A 77 3.72 -5.49 16.00
CA ILE A 77 5.14 -5.18 15.77
C ILE A 77 5.77 -6.30 14.95
N GLN A 78 6.25 -5.98 13.77
CA GLN A 78 7.00 -6.88 12.89
C GLN A 78 8.39 -6.28 12.60
N TRP A 79 9.30 -7.07 12.01
CA TRP A 79 10.61 -6.66 11.47
C TRP A 79 11.50 -5.86 12.44
N GLN A 80 11.31 -6.05 13.75
CA GLN A 80 11.99 -5.26 14.78
C GLN A 80 11.85 -3.74 14.56
N ALA A 81 10.69 -3.30 14.03
CA ALA A 81 10.47 -1.93 13.58
C ALA A 81 10.87 -0.86 14.60
N PRO A 82 10.57 -0.95 15.92
CA PRO A 82 11.04 0.03 16.89
C PRO A 82 12.56 0.22 16.89
N ALA A 83 13.33 -0.88 16.88
CA ALA A 83 14.78 -0.82 16.86
C ALA A 83 15.34 -0.27 15.54
N VAL A 84 14.71 -0.61 14.42
CA VAL A 84 15.05 -0.04 13.09
C VAL A 84 14.79 1.46 13.08
N PHE A 85 13.67 1.91 13.63
CA PHE A 85 13.33 3.34 13.69
C PHE A 85 14.29 4.11 14.59
N ASP A 86 14.70 3.56 15.75
CA ASP A 86 15.73 4.16 16.59
C ASP A 86 17.00 4.46 15.78
N GLN A 87 17.48 3.48 14.99
CA GLN A 87 18.67 3.63 14.16
C GLN A 87 18.50 4.66 13.07
N LEU A 88 17.42 4.56 12.29
CA LEU A 88 17.21 5.41 11.12
C LEU A 88 16.92 6.87 11.50
N ILE A 89 16.19 7.11 12.59
CA ILE A 89 15.93 8.46 13.10
C ILE A 89 17.22 9.07 13.64
N HIS A 90 18.03 8.28 14.37
CA HIS A 90 19.33 8.75 14.87
C HIS A 90 20.29 9.11 13.72
N ALA A 91 20.34 8.29 12.69
CA ALA A 91 21.14 8.52 11.49
C ALA A 91 20.58 9.64 10.57
N LYS A 92 19.39 10.18 10.86
CA LYS A 92 18.65 11.16 10.02
C LYS A 92 18.29 10.62 8.63
N GLU A 93 18.13 9.31 8.52
CA GLU A 93 17.69 8.61 7.30
C GLU A 93 16.17 8.43 7.26
N MET A 94 15.51 8.79 8.36
CA MET A 94 14.07 8.78 8.53
C MET A 94 13.67 9.97 9.42
N PRO A 95 12.53 10.66 9.18
CA PRO A 95 12.06 11.70 10.08
C PRO A 95 11.66 11.12 11.45
N VAL A 96 11.49 12.00 12.44
CA VAL A 96 10.91 11.60 13.73
C VAL A 96 9.51 11.04 13.49
N THR A 97 9.36 9.74 13.66
CA THR A 97 8.16 8.97 13.29
C THR A 97 7.64 8.17 14.47
N ILE A 98 6.37 8.33 14.79
CA ILE A 98 5.64 7.48 15.74
C ILE A 98 5.15 6.24 15.00
N GLY A 99 5.42 5.06 15.56
CA GLY A 99 4.93 3.78 15.02
C GLY A 99 3.62 3.38 15.71
N VAL A 100 2.62 2.99 14.92
CA VAL A 100 1.34 2.44 15.40
C VAL A 100 1.20 1.03 14.87
N PHE A 101 1.28 0.04 15.75
CA PHE A 101 1.31 -1.37 15.39
C PHE A 101 0.02 -2.03 15.86
N VAL A 102 -0.88 -2.36 14.95
CA VAL A 102 -2.25 -2.75 15.28
C VAL A 102 -2.53 -4.21 14.92
N MET A 103 -3.14 -4.95 15.86
CA MET A 103 -3.67 -6.29 15.60
C MET A 103 -5.01 -6.22 14.88
N PRO A 104 -5.36 -7.22 14.06
CA PRO A 104 -6.72 -7.33 13.54
C PRO A 104 -7.73 -7.53 14.66
N GLY A 105 -8.96 -7.14 14.41
CA GLY A 105 -10.06 -7.31 15.36
C GLY A 105 -10.36 -8.77 15.67
N ARG A 106 -10.80 -9.00 16.89
CA ARG A 106 -11.36 -10.27 17.36
C ARG A 106 -12.76 -10.01 17.91
N VAL A 107 -13.65 -10.96 17.74
CA VAL A 107 -14.99 -10.96 18.37
C VAL A 107 -14.98 -12.01 19.43
N LYS A 108 -15.29 -11.62 20.68
CA LYS A 108 -15.32 -12.54 21.82
C LYS A 108 -16.33 -13.65 21.59
N ALA A 109 -15.94 -14.88 21.91
CA ALA A 109 -16.86 -16.00 21.92
C ALA A 109 -17.96 -15.80 23.00
N ALA A 110 -19.19 -16.21 22.69
CA ALA A 110 -20.28 -16.15 23.67
C ALA A 110 -20.02 -17.03 24.91
N SER A 111 -19.21 -18.09 24.73
CA SER A 111 -18.74 -18.98 25.81
C SER A 111 -17.35 -19.49 25.48
N THR A 112 -16.36 -19.12 26.28
CA THR A 112 -14.98 -19.55 26.13
C THR A 112 -14.76 -21.05 26.35
N ASN A 113 -15.71 -21.75 26.97
CA ASN A 113 -15.65 -23.19 27.18
C ASN A 113 -15.98 -23.99 25.91
N ASN A 114 -16.71 -23.38 24.95
CA ASN A 114 -17.25 -24.08 23.79
C ASN A 114 -16.78 -23.50 22.44
N ALA A 115 -16.15 -22.33 22.44
CA ALA A 115 -15.68 -21.69 21.22
C ALA A 115 -14.45 -20.80 21.48
N LEU A 116 -13.66 -20.60 20.44
CA LEU A 116 -12.59 -19.60 20.42
C LEU A 116 -13.14 -18.26 19.92
N ASP A 117 -12.47 -17.17 20.30
CA ASP A 117 -12.74 -15.86 19.74
C ASP A 117 -12.60 -15.90 18.21
N ARG A 118 -13.54 -15.27 17.51
CA ARG A 118 -13.48 -15.19 16.06
C ARG A 118 -12.45 -14.17 15.62
N PHE A 119 -11.52 -14.61 14.80
CA PHE A 119 -10.50 -13.77 14.23
C PHE A 119 -11.02 -13.05 12.98
N ASN A 120 -10.99 -11.72 12.97
CA ASN A 120 -11.61 -10.92 11.93
C ASN A 120 -10.65 -10.47 10.81
N ARG A 121 -9.40 -10.98 10.82
CA ARG A 121 -8.29 -10.52 10.01
C ARG A 121 -8.58 -10.45 8.52
N SER A 122 -9.02 -11.54 7.90
CA SER A 122 -9.29 -11.57 6.48
C SER A 122 -10.44 -10.65 6.07
N TYR A 123 -11.46 -10.51 6.94
CA TYR A 123 -12.55 -9.57 6.68
C TYR A 123 -12.10 -8.12 6.68
N GLU A 124 -11.22 -7.75 7.60
CA GLU A 124 -10.71 -6.37 7.75
C GLU A 124 -9.63 -6.04 6.71
N TYR A 125 -8.76 -7.00 6.38
CA TYR A 125 -7.54 -6.74 5.62
C TYR A 125 -7.64 -7.05 4.13
N ASP A 126 -8.32 -8.14 3.75
CA ASP A 126 -8.33 -8.59 2.35
C ASP A 126 -9.45 -7.95 1.52
N GLY A 127 -10.35 -7.19 2.16
CA GLY A 127 -11.42 -6.48 1.46
C GLY A 127 -10.88 -5.28 0.68
N LEU A 128 -11.48 -5.01 -0.48
CA LEU A 128 -11.26 -3.78 -1.22
C LEU A 128 -12.17 -2.67 -0.64
N GLY A 129 -11.75 -1.42 -0.81
CA GLY A 129 -12.48 -0.24 -0.34
C GLY A 129 -11.90 0.41 0.91
N ASP A 130 -12.51 1.49 1.36
CA ASP A 130 -11.95 2.43 2.33
C ASP A 130 -12.17 2.07 3.81
N ASN A 131 -12.89 0.98 4.11
CA ASN A 131 -13.27 0.65 5.48
C ASN A 131 -12.09 0.64 6.45
N TYR A 132 -10.97 0.00 6.07
CA TYR A 132 -9.82 -0.06 6.95
C TYR A 132 -9.12 1.30 7.11
N ALA A 133 -9.05 2.07 6.05
CA ALA A 133 -8.54 3.44 6.11
C ALA A 133 -9.41 4.31 7.03
N ARG A 134 -10.74 4.22 6.95
CA ARG A 134 -11.67 4.92 7.86
C ARG A 134 -11.48 4.47 9.32
N PHE A 135 -11.35 3.17 9.55
CA PHE A 135 -11.03 2.67 10.89
C PHE A 135 -9.75 3.32 11.45
N LEU A 136 -8.68 3.37 10.65
CA LEU A 136 -7.44 4.01 11.08
C LEU A 136 -7.62 5.51 11.35
N LEU A 137 -8.21 6.23 10.38
CA LEU A 137 -8.25 7.68 10.38
C LEU A 137 -9.29 8.26 11.35
N ASP A 138 -10.44 7.63 11.45
CA ASP A 138 -11.57 8.17 12.20
C ASP A 138 -11.67 7.59 13.63
N GLU A 139 -10.96 6.49 13.91
CA GLU A 139 -11.09 5.79 15.20
C GLU A 139 -9.73 5.54 15.87
N LEU A 140 -8.81 4.78 15.23
CA LEU A 140 -7.59 4.35 15.91
C LEU A 140 -6.59 5.48 16.11
N LEU A 141 -6.26 6.27 15.08
CA LEU A 141 -5.28 7.36 15.21
C LEU A 141 -5.77 8.47 16.18
N PRO A 142 -7.05 8.88 16.20
CA PRO A 142 -7.57 9.72 17.26
C PRO A 142 -7.47 9.13 18.67
N ASP A 143 -7.68 7.81 18.80
CA ASP A 143 -7.48 7.11 20.09
C ASP A 143 -6.01 7.15 20.51
N VAL A 144 -5.05 6.95 19.60
CA VAL A 144 -3.61 7.11 19.86
C VAL A 144 -3.28 8.51 20.37
N GLU A 145 -3.84 9.57 19.76
CA GLU A 145 -3.61 10.97 20.20
C GLU A 145 -4.22 11.28 21.56
N SER A 146 -5.20 10.48 22.02
CA SER A 146 -5.76 10.58 23.37
C SER A 146 -4.81 10.05 24.46
N LYS A 147 -3.81 9.25 24.08
CA LYS A 147 -2.84 8.64 24.99
C LYS A 147 -1.69 9.60 25.31
N ARG A 148 -0.89 9.15 26.26
CA ARG A 148 0.33 9.88 26.67
C ARG A 148 1.50 8.91 26.75
N THR A 149 2.69 9.46 26.57
CA THR A 149 3.95 8.78 26.84
C THR A 149 4.11 8.46 28.33
N SER A 150 5.03 7.57 28.69
CA SER A 150 5.30 7.24 30.09
C SER A 150 5.72 8.43 30.94
N ASP A 151 6.36 9.43 30.34
CA ASP A 151 6.77 10.69 30.97
C ASP A 151 5.69 11.81 30.85
N GLY A 152 4.48 11.48 30.36
CA GLY A 152 3.31 12.38 30.32
C GLY A 152 3.20 13.28 29.09
N ARG A 153 4.11 13.18 28.09
CA ARG A 153 4.01 13.97 26.85
C ARG A 153 2.75 13.61 26.08
N ALA A 154 2.09 14.60 25.49
CA ALA A 154 0.98 14.38 24.56
C ALA A 154 1.50 13.77 23.26
N ILE A 155 0.75 12.81 22.69
CA ILE A 155 1.04 12.25 21.37
C ILE A 155 0.31 13.10 20.33
N ARG A 156 1.04 13.60 19.33
CA ARG A 156 0.52 14.40 18.22
C ARG A 156 1.00 13.81 16.90
N LEU A 157 0.07 13.48 16.02
CA LEU A 157 0.33 12.81 14.75
C LEU A 157 0.10 13.80 13.59
N SER A 158 0.99 13.83 12.61
CA SER A 158 0.74 14.58 11.38
C SER A 158 -0.49 14.02 10.67
N THR A 159 -1.34 14.90 10.15
CA THR A 159 -2.51 14.55 9.32
C THR A 159 -2.19 14.60 7.83
N ASN A 160 -1.00 15.06 7.45
CA ASN A 160 -0.56 15.12 6.06
C ASN A 160 -0.17 13.71 5.56
N GLY A 161 -0.74 13.24 4.47
CA GLY A 161 -0.41 11.93 3.88
C GLY A 161 1.07 11.79 3.50
N ASN A 162 1.75 12.89 3.16
CA ASN A 162 3.19 12.86 2.90
C ASN A 162 4.04 12.52 4.14
N ASP A 163 3.50 12.70 5.33
CA ASP A 163 4.14 12.38 6.60
C ASP A 163 3.70 11.01 7.14
N ARG A 164 2.95 10.25 6.34
CA ARG A 164 2.41 8.96 6.77
C ARG A 164 2.81 7.82 5.85
N ALA A 165 3.31 6.77 6.50
CA ALA A 165 3.61 5.49 5.86
C ALA A 165 2.73 4.38 6.48
N ILE A 166 2.48 3.34 5.71
CA ILE A 166 1.72 2.18 6.14
C ILE A 166 2.37 0.91 5.58
N GLY A 167 2.39 -0.17 6.35
CA GLY A 167 3.02 -1.40 5.91
C GLY A 167 2.41 -2.64 6.55
N GLY A 168 2.72 -3.78 5.98
CA GLY A 168 2.23 -5.06 6.49
C GLY A 168 2.79 -6.25 5.71
N SER A 169 2.43 -7.44 6.19
CA SER A 169 2.82 -8.71 5.62
C SER A 169 1.59 -9.50 5.18
N SER A 170 1.64 -10.14 4.02
CA SER A 170 0.55 -10.98 3.52
C SER A 170 -0.77 -10.22 3.38
N SER A 171 -1.85 -10.63 4.06
CA SER A 171 -3.09 -9.85 4.13
C SER A 171 -2.87 -8.45 4.71
N GLY A 172 -1.91 -8.27 5.64
CA GLY A 172 -1.53 -6.94 6.14
C GLY A 172 -0.91 -6.05 5.06
N ALA A 173 -0.22 -6.64 4.08
CA ALA A 173 0.39 -5.91 2.97
C ALA A 173 -0.66 -5.37 1.99
N ILE A 174 -1.61 -6.21 1.56
CA ILE A 174 -2.72 -5.73 0.72
C ILE A 174 -3.59 -4.73 1.45
N CYS A 175 -3.81 -4.91 2.76
CA CYS A 175 -4.51 -3.95 3.61
C CYS A 175 -3.82 -2.57 3.60
N ALA A 176 -2.50 -2.54 3.75
CA ALA A 176 -1.70 -1.33 3.69
C ALA A 176 -1.80 -0.65 2.31
N PHE A 177 -1.68 -1.43 1.24
CA PHE A 177 -1.83 -0.92 -0.11
C PHE A 177 -3.24 -0.38 -0.35
N THR A 178 -4.29 -1.13 0.03
CA THR A 178 -5.69 -0.70 -0.10
C THR A 178 -5.95 0.60 0.65
N ALA A 179 -5.47 0.74 1.89
CA ALA A 179 -5.65 1.96 2.66
C ALA A 179 -5.02 3.19 1.97
N ALA A 180 -3.80 3.04 1.43
CA ALA A 180 -3.15 4.11 0.68
C ALA A 180 -3.80 4.36 -0.69
N TRP A 181 -4.28 3.31 -1.35
CA TRP A 181 -4.99 3.42 -2.62
C TRP A 181 -6.31 4.19 -2.51
N GLU A 182 -7.09 3.89 -1.49
CA GLU A 182 -8.38 4.56 -1.24
C GLU A 182 -8.19 5.97 -0.64
N ARG A 183 -7.13 6.16 0.15
CA ARG A 183 -6.86 7.43 0.84
C ARG A 183 -5.41 7.89 0.61
N PRO A 184 -5.04 8.22 -0.64
CA PRO A 184 -3.70 8.72 -0.96
C PRO A 184 -3.40 10.10 -0.33
N ASP A 185 -4.43 10.83 0.06
CA ASP A 185 -4.36 12.06 0.86
C ASP A 185 -3.91 11.79 2.31
N ALA A 186 -4.10 10.57 2.80
CA ALA A 186 -3.78 10.17 4.18
C ALA A 186 -2.53 9.28 4.31
N PHE A 187 -2.17 8.52 3.27
CA PHE A 187 -0.99 7.64 3.25
C PHE A 187 -0.32 7.69 1.88
N SER A 188 0.93 8.12 1.81
CA SER A 188 1.66 8.21 0.54
C SER A 188 2.84 7.24 0.43
N ARG A 189 3.13 6.43 1.45
CA ARG A 189 4.26 5.48 1.47
C ARG A 189 3.78 4.12 1.92
N VAL A 190 4.07 3.07 1.13
CA VAL A 190 3.60 1.71 1.39
C VAL A 190 4.77 0.73 1.42
N PHE A 191 4.88 -0.05 2.50
CA PHE A 191 5.71 -1.24 2.57
C PHE A 191 4.84 -2.49 2.49
N SER A 192 5.01 -3.28 1.44
CA SER A 192 4.23 -4.49 1.14
C SER A 192 5.16 -5.70 1.11
N ALA A 193 5.14 -6.54 2.15
CA ALA A 193 5.90 -7.78 2.21
C ALA A 193 5.00 -8.98 1.92
N ILE A 194 5.43 -9.87 1.01
CA ILE A 194 4.69 -11.11 0.64
C ILE A 194 3.17 -10.84 0.45
N GLY A 195 2.84 -9.82 -0.36
CA GLY A 195 1.50 -9.25 -0.43
C GLY A 195 0.44 -10.19 -1.00
N THR A 196 -0.75 -10.21 -0.39
CA THR A 196 -1.88 -11.07 -0.80
C THR A 196 -2.65 -10.46 -1.99
N TYR A 197 -1.97 -10.21 -3.10
CA TYR A 197 -2.60 -9.71 -4.34
C TYR A 197 -3.26 -10.83 -5.16
N VAL A 198 -3.85 -11.79 -4.48
CA VAL A 198 -4.50 -12.99 -5.03
C VAL A 198 -6.00 -12.99 -4.80
N GLY A 199 -6.71 -13.99 -5.34
CA GLY A 199 -8.17 -14.06 -5.39
C GLY A 199 -8.89 -14.39 -4.08
N LEU A 200 -8.35 -14.04 -2.89
CA LEU A 200 -9.04 -14.30 -1.63
C LEU A 200 -10.30 -13.44 -1.45
N ARG A 201 -10.19 -12.13 -1.66
CA ARG A 201 -11.29 -11.16 -1.58
C ARG A 201 -11.21 -10.08 -2.65
N GLY A 202 -10.66 -10.42 -3.82
CA GLY A 202 -10.56 -9.52 -4.97
C GLY A 202 -9.23 -8.78 -5.08
N GLY A 203 -8.20 -9.15 -4.29
CA GLY A 203 -6.87 -8.54 -4.36
C GLY A 203 -6.17 -8.71 -5.72
N ASP A 204 -6.52 -9.76 -6.46
CA ASP A 204 -6.08 -10.02 -7.84
C ASP A 204 -6.48 -8.93 -8.84
N ARG A 205 -7.48 -8.11 -8.51
CA ARG A 205 -7.91 -6.97 -9.35
C ARG A 205 -6.89 -5.84 -9.39
N TYR A 206 -6.07 -5.66 -8.36
CA TYR A 206 -5.20 -4.49 -8.26
C TYR A 206 -4.21 -4.35 -9.41
N SER A 207 -3.63 -5.44 -9.90
CA SER A 207 -2.73 -5.40 -11.05
C SER A 207 -3.41 -4.85 -12.32
N THR A 208 -4.73 -5.00 -12.44
CA THR A 208 -5.53 -4.43 -13.52
C THR A 208 -6.00 -3.01 -13.20
N LEU A 209 -6.48 -2.76 -11.97
CA LEU A 209 -6.96 -1.44 -11.54
C LEU A 209 -5.86 -0.37 -11.64
N VAL A 210 -4.65 -0.70 -11.16
CA VAL A 210 -3.48 0.20 -11.23
C VAL A 210 -3.20 0.65 -12.66
N ARG A 211 -3.36 -0.24 -13.64
CA ARG A 211 -3.13 0.08 -15.07
C ARG A 211 -4.22 0.96 -15.69
N LYS A 212 -5.42 0.95 -15.11
CA LYS A 212 -6.62 1.61 -15.64
C LYS A 212 -7.02 2.88 -14.90
N THR A 213 -6.32 3.20 -13.81
CA THR A 213 -6.63 4.36 -12.97
C THR A 213 -5.52 5.41 -13.10
N GLU A 214 -5.91 6.68 -13.04
CA GLU A 214 -4.95 7.78 -12.93
C GLU A 214 -3.99 7.54 -11.77
N PRO A 215 -2.66 7.66 -11.97
CA PRO A 215 -1.70 7.40 -10.92
C PRO A 215 -1.88 8.32 -9.72
N LYS A 216 -1.86 7.72 -8.53
CA LYS A 216 -2.00 8.41 -7.25
C LYS A 216 -0.62 8.76 -6.66
N PRO A 217 -0.51 9.75 -5.76
CA PRO A 217 0.77 10.15 -5.16
C PRO A 217 1.21 9.15 -4.07
N ILE A 218 1.54 7.93 -4.47
CA ILE A 218 1.92 6.83 -3.60
C ILE A 218 3.27 6.27 -4.04
N ARG A 219 4.17 6.06 -3.08
CA ARG A 219 5.45 5.37 -3.26
C ARG A 219 5.35 3.98 -2.61
N ILE A 220 5.73 2.94 -3.33
CA ILE A 220 5.51 1.56 -2.92
C ILE A 220 6.81 0.76 -2.93
N PHE A 221 7.12 0.08 -1.83
CA PHE A 221 8.19 -0.89 -1.74
C PHE A 221 7.59 -2.30 -1.61
N LEU A 222 7.94 -3.19 -2.54
CA LEU A 222 7.47 -4.58 -2.57
C LEU A 222 8.60 -5.53 -2.15
N GLN A 223 8.26 -6.55 -1.39
CA GLN A 223 9.15 -7.66 -1.07
C GLN A 223 8.41 -8.98 -1.22
N ASP A 224 9.04 -9.96 -1.88
CA ASP A 224 8.52 -11.32 -1.97
C ASP A 224 9.66 -12.31 -2.26
N GLY A 225 9.33 -13.61 -2.27
CA GLY A 225 10.25 -14.70 -2.57
C GLY A 225 9.68 -15.72 -3.54
N THR A 226 10.57 -16.32 -4.36
CA THR A 226 10.20 -17.27 -5.42
C THR A 226 9.53 -18.55 -4.93
N ASN A 227 9.66 -18.87 -3.63
CA ASN A 227 9.05 -20.04 -2.99
C ASN A 227 7.83 -19.65 -2.13
N ASP A 228 7.19 -18.52 -2.43
CA ASP A 228 5.95 -18.13 -1.75
C ASP A 228 4.79 -19.05 -2.09
N LEU A 229 3.65 -18.88 -1.43
CA LEU A 229 2.48 -19.73 -1.55
C LEU A 229 1.96 -19.81 -3.01
N ASN A 230 1.70 -21.04 -3.45
CA ASN A 230 0.89 -21.32 -4.62
C ASN A 230 -0.22 -22.30 -4.20
N ILE A 231 -1.40 -21.75 -3.89
CA ILE A 231 -2.52 -22.49 -3.31
C ILE A 231 -3.84 -22.09 -3.97
N TYR A 232 -4.97 -22.58 -3.47
CA TYR A 232 -6.31 -22.33 -4.03
C TYR A 232 -6.67 -20.84 -4.22
N GLY A 233 -6.08 -19.93 -3.43
CA GLY A 233 -6.30 -18.48 -3.56
C GLY A 233 -5.50 -17.84 -4.68
N GLY A 234 -4.48 -18.52 -5.20
CA GLY A 234 -3.59 -18.05 -6.25
C GLY A 234 -2.12 -18.33 -5.96
N ASP A 235 -1.26 -17.79 -6.81
CA ASP A 235 0.19 -17.83 -6.70
C ASP A 235 0.67 -16.44 -6.24
N TRP A 236 1.19 -16.35 -4.99
CA TRP A 236 1.64 -15.07 -4.41
C TRP A 236 2.82 -14.48 -5.15
N TRP A 237 3.80 -15.31 -5.51
CA TRP A 237 4.96 -14.86 -6.26
C TRP A 237 4.58 -14.21 -7.59
N MET A 238 3.75 -14.87 -8.37
CA MET A 238 3.27 -14.33 -9.64
C MET A 238 2.42 -13.06 -9.43
N ALA A 239 1.60 -13.02 -8.39
CA ALA A 239 0.73 -11.89 -8.10
C ALA A 239 1.53 -10.63 -7.69
N ASN A 240 2.59 -10.77 -6.87
CA ASN A 240 3.47 -9.67 -6.49
C ASN A 240 4.26 -9.14 -7.70
N GLN A 241 4.73 -10.02 -8.59
CA GLN A 241 5.35 -9.59 -9.85
C GLN A 241 4.35 -8.87 -10.76
N ALA A 242 3.09 -9.34 -10.84
CA ALA A 242 2.05 -8.66 -11.61
C ALA A 242 1.75 -7.25 -11.05
N MET A 243 1.77 -7.09 -9.72
CA MET A 243 1.65 -5.79 -9.06
C MET A 243 2.81 -4.86 -9.41
N GLU A 244 4.06 -5.35 -9.29
CA GLU A 244 5.24 -4.56 -9.66
C GLU A 244 5.15 -4.08 -11.11
N ARG A 245 4.82 -5.00 -12.03
CA ARG A 245 4.66 -4.68 -13.45
C ARG A 245 3.55 -3.66 -13.70
N ALA A 246 2.45 -3.72 -12.94
CA ALA A 246 1.35 -2.77 -13.06
C ALA A 246 1.75 -1.38 -12.57
N LEU A 247 2.41 -1.30 -11.41
CA LEU A 247 2.90 -0.06 -10.83
C LEU A 247 3.95 0.62 -11.72
N THR A 248 4.90 -0.16 -12.24
CA THR A 248 5.91 0.33 -13.19
C THR A 248 5.26 0.84 -14.47
N PHE A 249 4.30 0.08 -15.04
CA PHE A 249 3.55 0.51 -16.22
C PHE A 249 2.81 1.85 -16.01
N ALA A 250 2.18 2.03 -14.86
CA ALA A 250 1.48 3.26 -14.51
C ALA A 250 2.43 4.40 -14.06
N GLY A 251 3.75 4.15 -14.02
CA GLY A 251 4.77 5.15 -13.71
C GLY A 251 4.82 5.54 -12.24
N TYR A 252 4.36 4.66 -11.33
CA TYR A 252 4.53 4.87 -9.89
C TYR A 252 6.01 4.82 -9.49
N GLU A 253 6.34 5.49 -8.41
CA GLU A 253 7.62 5.34 -7.75
C GLU A 253 7.61 4.02 -6.96
N VAL A 254 8.07 2.94 -7.60
CA VAL A 254 8.09 1.58 -7.06
C VAL A 254 9.52 1.05 -6.96
N GLN A 255 9.81 0.34 -5.87
CA GLN A 255 11.02 -0.44 -5.65
C GLN A 255 10.62 -1.84 -5.20
N HIS A 256 11.42 -2.83 -5.51
CA HIS A 256 11.19 -4.18 -5.04
C HIS A 256 12.50 -4.90 -4.68
N VAL A 257 12.40 -5.86 -3.79
CA VAL A 257 13.44 -6.85 -3.50
C VAL A 257 12.84 -8.24 -3.57
N TRP A 258 13.31 -9.02 -4.53
CA TRP A 258 12.92 -10.41 -4.69
C TRP A 258 13.99 -11.34 -4.08
N GLY A 259 13.56 -12.41 -3.41
CA GLY A 259 14.42 -13.42 -2.82
C GLY A 259 13.97 -14.84 -3.15
N GLU A 260 14.58 -15.81 -2.50
CA GLU A 260 14.23 -17.24 -2.64
C GLU A 260 13.36 -17.75 -1.48
N GLY A 261 12.94 -16.85 -0.55
CA GLY A 261 12.14 -17.21 0.62
C GLY A 261 10.72 -17.66 0.26
N GLY A 262 10.09 -18.35 1.21
CA GLY A 262 8.67 -18.66 1.19
C GLY A 262 7.84 -17.64 1.96
N HIS A 263 6.57 -17.98 2.28
CA HIS A 263 5.62 -17.11 2.97
C HIS A 263 5.99 -16.90 4.44
N SER A 264 7.05 -16.14 4.68
CA SER A 264 7.54 -15.85 6.04
C SER A 264 8.08 -14.44 6.18
N GLY A 265 8.12 -13.93 7.42
CA GLY A 265 8.66 -12.60 7.72
C GLY A 265 10.19 -12.50 7.72
N ALA A 266 10.94 -13.60 7.51
CA ALA A 266 12.40 -13.60 7.66
C ALA A 266 13.09 -12.67 6.65
N HIS A 267 12.77 -12.80 5.37
CA HIS A 267 13.32 -11.94 4.31
C HIS A 267 12.83 -10.49 4.47
N GLY A 268 11.54 -10.29 4.81
CA GLY A 268 11.02 -8.96 5.13
C GLY A 268 11.81 -8.28 6.26
N THR A 269 12.24 -9.01 7.30
CA THR A 269 13.08 -8.47 8.38
C THR A 269 14.44 -7.98 7.89
N GLN A 270 15.06 -8.70 6.96
CA GLN A 270 16.36 -8.31 6.38
C GLN A 270 16.23 -7.05 5.51
N VAL A 271 15.14 -6.93 4.78
CA VAL A 271 14.90 -5.85 3.79
C VAL A 271 14.32 -4.59 4.44
N PHE A 272 13.65 -4.70 5.57
CA PHE A 272 12.88 -3.63 6.17
C PHE A 272 13.67 -2.33 6.42
N PRO A 273 14.92 -2.33 6.93
CA PRO A 273 15.68 -1.10 7.13
C PRO A 273 15.88 -0.31 5.82
N ASP A 274 16.24 -1.01 4.74
CA ASP A 274 16.47 -0.39 3.43
C ASP A 274 15.16 0.06 2.78
N ALA A 275 14.09 -0.69 2.97
CA ALA A 275 12.76 -0.32 2.52
C ALA A 275 12.30 0.99 3.18
N ILE A 276 12.49 1.12 4.49
CA ILE A 276 12.12 2.35 5.22
C ILE A 276 12.97 3.53 4.79
N ARG A 277 14.29 3.38 4.62
CA ARG A 277 15.15 4.43 4.04
C ARG A 277 14.62 4.91 2.69
N TRP A 278 14.32 3.96 1.82
CA TRP A 278 13.84 4.28 0.49
C TRP A 278 12.45 4.94 0.50
N LEU A 279 11.56 4.50 1.36
CA LEU A 279 10.23 5.10 1.49
C LEU A 279 10.30 6.55 1.98
N TRP A 280 11.23 6.88 2.88
CA TRP A 280 11.42 8.22 3.43
C TRP A 280 12.47 9.07 2.68
N LYS A 281 13.08 8.52 1.62
CA LYS A 281 14.02 9.32 0.81
C LYS A 281 13.36 10.62 0.36
N ASP A 282 14.13 11.68 0.31
CA ASP A 282 13.71 13.02 -0.12
C ASP A 282 12.65 13.71 0.77
N TRP A 283 12.20 13.09 1.87
CA TRP A 283 11.32 13.78 2.79
C TRP A 283 12.00 15.07 3.30
N PRO A 284 11.29 16.24 3.39
CA PRO A 284 9.83 16.40 3.33
C PRO A 284 9.22 16.63 1.93
N ARG A 285 9.98 16.51 0.85
CA ARG A 285 9.43 16.66 -0.50
C ARG A 285 8.24 15.70 -0.68
N PRO A 286 7.09 16.20 -1.18
CA PRO A 286 5.93 15.35 -1.42
C PRO A 286 6.23 14.21 -2.41
N VAL A 287 5.64 13.04 -2.15
CA VAL A 287 5.58 11.96 -3.13
C VAL A 287 4.75 12.44 -4.31
N GLY A 288 5.33 12.41 -5.50
CA GLY A 288 4.63 12.83 -6.71
C GLY A 288 3.64 11.77 -7.21
N LYS A 289 2.67 12.21 -8.00
CA LYS A 289 1.86 11.28 -8.80
C LYS A 289 2.78 10.56 -9.80
N GLY A 290 2.48 9.30 -10.11
CA GLY A 290 3.15 8.57 -11.17
C GLY A 290 3.05 9.30 -12.52
N ALA A 291 4.04 9.08 -13.37
CA ALA A 291 4.09 9.76 -14.68
C ALA A 291 2.99 9.28 -15.65
N GLY A 292 2.27 8.23 -15.31
CA GLY A 292 1.40 7.51 -16.22
C GLY A 292 2.19 6.73 -17.29
N SER A 293 1.55 5.79 -17.97
CA SER A 293 2.11 5.23 -19.19
C SER A 293 1.90 6.18 -20.36
N THR A 294 2.76 6.10 -21.37
CA THR A 294 2.52 6.84 -22.65
C THR A 294 1.17 6.47 -23.26
N GLN A 295 0.76 5.20 -23.12
CA GLN A 295 -0.53 4.71 -23.60
C GLN A 295 -1.72 5.29 -22.83
N LEU A 296 -1.61 5.48 -21.51
CA LEU A 296 -2.65 6.15 -20.71
C LEU A 296 -2.74 7.65 -21.06
N LYS A 297 -1.62 8.30 -21.35
CA LYS A 297 -1.59 9.71 -21.79
C LYS A 297 -2.29 9.93 -23.14
N ASP A 298 -2.33 8.90 -23.98
CA ASP A 298 -3.06 8.94 -25.26
C ASP A 298 -4.59 8.73 -25.08
N ILE A 299 -5.01 8.26 -23.89
CA ILE A 299 -6.41 7.95 -23.59
C ILE A 299 -7.00 8.94 -22.59
N LEU A 300 -6.24 9.28 -21.54
CA LEU A 300 -6.68 10.17 -20.46
C LEU A 300 -6.22 11.60 -20.70
N ILE A 301 -7.11 12.55 -20.43
CA ILE A 301 -6.75 13.96 -20.39
C ILE A 301 -5.87 14.18 -19.14
N PRO A 302 -4.67 14.78 -19.28
CA PRO A 302 -3.81 15.02 -18.13
C PRO A 302 -4.50 15.83 -17.02
N GLY A 303 -4.54 15.26 -15.81
CA GLY A 303 -5.19 15.88 -14.65
C GLY A 303 -6.66 15.52 -14.47
N GLU A 304 -7.26 14.84 -15.43
CA GLU A 304 -8.61 14.30 -15.32
C GLU A 304 -8.58 12.85 -14.84
N GLU A 305 -9.61 12.44 -14.11
CA GLU A 305 -9.82 11.05 -13.67
C GLU A 305 -10.99 10.41 -14.42
N TRP A 306 -11.15 9.11 -14.24
CA TRP A 306 -12.31 8.41 -14.76
C TRP A 306 -13.57 8.91 -14.07
N GLU A 307 -14.54 9.39 -14.84
CA GLU A 307 -15.86 9.79 -14.35
C GLU A 307 -16.88 8.67 -14.58
N LEU A 308 -17.65 8.35 -13.52
CA LEU A 308 -18.77 7.44 -13.64
C LEU A 308 -19.94 8.18 -14.31
N VAL A 309 -20.16 7.92 -15.59
CA VAL A 309 -21.25 8.56 -16.36
C VAL A 309 -22.61 7.96 -16.00
N SER A 310 -22.68 6.64 -15.74
CA SER A 310 -23.93 5.94 -15.39
C SER A 310 -23.66 4.54 -14.84
N ASP A 311 -24.61 4.02 -14.05
CA ASP A 311 -24.61 2.68 -13.48
C ASP A 311 -25.97 1.98 -13.66
N GLY A 312 -26.16 0.83 -13.00
CA GLY A 312 -27.41 0.07 -13.01
C GLY A 312 -27.58 -0.90 -14.18
N TYR A 313 -26.53 -1.12 -14.96
CA TYR A 313 -26.50 -2.11 -16.05
C TYR A 313 -26.06 -3.50 -15.54
N ARG A 314 -26.44 -4.55 -16.29
CA ARG A 314 -26.07 -5.93 -15.94
C ARG A 314 -24.71 -6.33 -16.53
N LEU A 315 -24.51 -6.02 -17.83
CA LEU A 315 -23.25 -6.26 -18.55
C LEU A 315 -23.19 -5.32 -19.75
N THR A 316 -22.33 -4.32 -19.67
CA THR A 316 -22.12 -3.37 -20.75
C THR A 316 -20.96 -3.77 -21.63
N GLU A 317 -21.17 -3.73 -22.95
CA GLU A 317 -20.15 -4.04 -23.94
C GLU A 317 -20.22 -3.11 -25.16
N GLY A 318 -19.14 -3.17 -25.98
CA GLY A 318 -19.04 -2.57 -27.28
C GLY A 318 -19.17 -1.04 -27.30
N PRO A 319 -18.51 -0.29 -26.42
CA PRO A 319 -18.56 1.15 -26.50
C PRO A 319 -17.95 1.63 -27.82
N VAL A 320 -18.67 2.47 -28.54
CA VAL A 320 -18.24 3.06 -29.82
C VAL A 320 -18.68 4.50 -29.91
N ALA A 321 -17.81 5.38 -30.38
CA ALA A 321 -18.14 6.77 -30.65
C ALA A 321 -18.51 6.96 -32.12
N ASN A 322 -19.52 7.80 -32.41
CA ASN A 322 -19.79 8.25 -33.74
C ASN A 322 -18.95 9.50 -34.11
N ALA A 323 -19.05 9.94 -35.35
CA ALA A 323 -18.29 11.10 -35.83
C ALA A 323 -18.64 12.43 -35.12
N LYS A 324 -19.72 12.48 -34.34
CA LYS A 324 -20.11 13.64 -33.52
C LYS A 324 -19.57 13.56 -32.11
N GLY A 325 -18.92 12.45 -31.71
CA GLY A 325 -18.43 12.21 -30.35
C GLY A 325 -19.48 11.61 -29.39
N GLU A 326 -20.70 11.33 -29.86
CA GLU A 326 -21.69 10.61 -29.05
C GLU A 326 -21.25 9.16 -28.89
N VAL A 327 -21.32 8.58 -27.65
CA VAL A 327 -20.92 7.22 -27.37
C VAL A 327 -22.13 6.30 -27.28
N PHE A 328 -22.02 5.14 -27.90
CA PHE A 328 -23.04 4.07 -27.84
C PHE A 328 -22.46 2.86 -27.11
N PHE A 329 -23.30 2.19 -26.34
CA PHE A 329 -22.94 0.92 -25.69
C PHE A 329 -24.16 0.03 -25.53
N THR A 330 -23.96 -1.25 -25.28
CA THR A 330 -25.04 -2.25 -25.18
C THR A 330 -25.03 -2.91 -23.80
N ASP A 331 -26.21 -3.04 -23.16
CA ASP A 331 -26.44 -3.96 -22.04
C ASP A 331 -26.98 -5.27 -22.60
N ILE A 332 -26.09 -6.27 -22.75
CA ILE A 332 -26.39 -7.52 -23.43
C ILE A 332 -27.55 -8.28 -22.76
N PRO A 333 -27.56 -8.54 -21.43
CA PRO A 333 -28.65 -9.27 -20.81
C PRO A 333 -29.99 -8.55 -20.82
N ALA A 334 -29.97 -7.22 -20.95
CA ALA A 334 -31.18 -6.41 -21.06
C ALA A 334 -31.67 -6.29 -22.51
N SER A 335 -30.87 -6.73 -23.49
CA SER A 335 -31.13 -6.55 -24.95
C SER A 335 -31.40 -5.09 -25.31
N LYS A 336 -30.64 -4.17 -24.75
CA LYS A 336 -30.78 -2.72 -24.97
C LYS A 336 -29.44 -2.11 -25.36
N SER A 337 -29.55 -1.12 -26.26
CA SER A 337 -28.43 -0.22 -26.59
C SER A 337 -28.74 1.18 -26.08
N TYR A 338 -27.74 1.87 -25.62
CA TYR A 338 -27.80 3.19 -25.03
C TYR A 338 -26.89 4.15 -25.77
N LYS A 339 -27.26 5.42 -25.75
CA LYS A 339 -26.46 6.51 -26.26
C LYS A 339 -26.14 7.50 -25.15
N ILE A 340 -24.89 7.94 -25.09
CA ILE A 340 -24.44 9.05 -24.26
C ILE A 340 -24.23 10.25 -25.18
N SER A 341 -24.93 11.36 -24.92
CA SER A 341 -24.72 12.63 -25.64
C SER A 341 -23.43 13.32 -25.20
N LEU A 342 -23.03 14.39 -25.91
CA LEU A 342 -21.87 15.21 -25.54
C LEU A 342 -22.00 15.86 -24.13
N GLU A 343 -23.24 16.07 -23.68
CA GLU A 343 -23.55 16.61 -22.35
C GLU A 343 -23.67 15.49 -21.28
N GLY A 344 -23.30 14.25 -21.58
CA GLY A 344 -23.37 13.11 -20.65
C GLY A 344 -24.79 12.55 -20.46
N LYS A 345 -25.80 12.97 -21.23
CA LYS A 345 -27.18 12.48 -21.11
C LYS A 345 -27.34 11.11 -21.78
N ILE A 346 -27.93 10.18 -21.05
CA ILE A 346 -28.20 8.80 -21.51
C ILE A 346 -29.62 8.68 -22.05
N SER A 347 -29.76 8.02 -23.19
CA SER A 347 -31.02 7.76 -23.86
C SER A 347 -31.06 6.37 -24.50
#